data_8f67538f0bd599c072e5bc6b3711b964
#
_entry.id   8f67538f0bd599c072e5bc6b3711b964
#
_cell.length_a   1.000
_cell.length_b   1.000
_cell.length_c   1.000
_cell.angle_alpha   90.00
_cell.angle_beta   90.00
_cell.angle_gamma   90.00
#
_symmetry.space_group_name_H-M   'P 1'
#
loop_
_entity.id
_entity.type
_entity.pdbx_description
1 polymer ?
#
loop_
_entity_poly.entity_id
_entity_poly.type
_entity_poly.pdbx_seq_one_letter_code
_entity_poly.pdbx_strand_id
1 'polypeptide(L)'
;MPSIPLQRTLAVSSLVYAATLWGLIWYPYRLLSDAGVGGIASAFFSYAIPLLLLGWLHGRSLYAARPYWHWLAVLGLGAGWTNVAYVLGVLEGEVVRVLLLFYLSPLWTVLFSRFLLHEQLNRAGWAVMALAAGGALAMLWQPGEWPLPANRAEWFGLSAGVMFAASNVVSRHLGSVAEGAKSVAVWIGVTVLTLIGVALDPSEFHFTTHAAASTWLLLIGVGLLIGSMTYAVQFGLARVPANQAIVIFLFELVVAAVAAYFLSDERMGAQEWIGAAMIITASLFSGRMEDEPARNQVHA
;
A
#
# COMPACT_ATOMS: atom_id res chain seq x y z
N MET A 1 22.31 -19.60 3.22
CA MET A 1 21.58 -18.34 3.29
C MET A 1 22.14 -17.40 2.23
N PRO A 2 21.33 -16.64 1.50
CA PRO A 2 21.84 -15.67 0.53
C PRO A 2 22.68 -14.62 1.24
N SER A 3 23.67 -14.05 0.53
CA SER A 3 24.51 -12.96 1.06
C SER A 3 23.66 -11.72 1.41
N ILE A 4 24.09 -10.90 2.37
CA ILE A 4 23.36 -9.69 2.80
C ILE A 4 23.00 -8.78 1.61
N PRO A 5 23.87 -8.54 0.61
CA PRO A 5 23.53 -7.78 -0.59
C PRO A 5 22.35 -8.38 -1.38
N LEU A 6 22.33 -9.71 -1.53
CA LEU A 6 21.26 -10.41 -2.25
C LEU A 6 19.91 -10.31 -1.53
N GLN A 7 19.92 -10.40 -0.19
CA GLN A 7 18.68 -10.24 0.59
C GLN A 7 18.09 -8.82 0.46
N ARG A 8 18.94 -7.80 0.47
CA ARG A 8 18.49 -6.40 0.28
C ARG A 8 17.93 -6.19 -1.13
N THR A 9 18.59 -6.72 -2.15
CA THR A 9 18.10 -6.66 -3.54
C THR A 9 16.74 -7.34 -3.67
N LEU A 10 16.57 -8.54 -3.12
CA LEU A 10 15.29 -9.27 -3.12
C LEU A 10 14.19 -8.48 -2.39
N ALA A 11 14.53 -7.82 -1.28
CA ALA A 11 13.58 -7.02 -0.52
C ALA A 11 13.13 -5.77 -1.28
N VAL A 12 14.05 -5.06 -1.94
CA VAL A 12 13.70 -3.92 -2.82
C VAL A 12 12.86 -4.40 -4.00
N SER A 13 13.26 -5.51 -4.64
CA SER A 13 12.50 -6.09 -5.77
C SER A 13 11.10 -6.50 -5.36
N SER A 14 10.89 -7.00 -4.14
CA SER A 14 9.55 -7.36 -3.63
C SER A 14 8.65 -6.15 -3.44
N LEU A 15 9.21 -5.01 -3.02
CA LEU A 15 8.46 -3.75 -2.92
C LEU A 15 8.13 -3.18 -4.29
N VAL A 16 9.07 -3.23 -5.26
CA VAL A 16 8.83 -2.81 -6.65
C VAL A 16 7.77 -3.70 -7.30
N TYR A 17 7.82 -5.01 -7.08
CA TYR A 17 6.78 -5.95 -7.51
C TYR A 17 5.40 -5.55 -6.98
N ALA A 18 5.29 -5.30 -5.68
CA ALA A 18 4.03 -4.90 -5.07
C ALA A 18 3.53 -3.54 -5.61
N ALA A 19 4.41 -2.54 -5.72
CA ALA A 19 4.08 -1.22 -6.28
C ALA A 19 3.61 -1.33 -7.74
N THR A 20 4.29 -2.16 -8.56
CA THR A 20 3.88 -2.41 -9.95
C THR A 20 2.47 -3.00 -10.03
N LEU A 21 2.19 -4.01 -9.22
CA LEU A 21 0.88 -4.66 -9.24
C LEU A 21 -0.21 -3.75 -8.66
N TRP A 22 0.08 -2.94 -7.62
CA TRP A 22 -0.88 -1.95 -7.13
C TRP A 22 -1.19 -0.89 -8.18
N GLY A 23 -0.21 -0.45 -8.96
CA GLY A 23 -0.45 0.44 -10.08
C GLY A 23 -1.31 -0.17 -11.21
N LEU A 24 -1.39 -1.49 -11.29
CA LEU A 24 -2.22 -2.20 -12.28
C LEU A 24 -3.58 -2.66 -11.73
N ILE A 25 -3.76 -2.72 -10.40
CA ILE A 25 -4.90 -3.36 -9.76
C ILE A 25 -6.24 -2.67 -10.06
N TRP A 26 -6.23 -1.38 -10.40
CA TRP A 26 -7.43 -0.65 -10.77
C TRP A 26 -8.16 -1.29 -11.96
N TYR A 27 -7.43 -1.89 -12.90
CA TYR A 27 -8.04 -2.49 -14.08
C TYR A 27 -8.90 -3.73 -13.75
N PRO A 28 -8.42 -4.77 -13.04
CA PRO A 28 -9.30 -5.85 -12.59
C PRO A 28 -10.43 -5.38 -11.64
N TYR A 29 -10.21 -4.35 -10.81
CA TYR A 29 -11.31 -3.78 -10.02
C TYR A 29 -12.36 -3.10 -10.89
N ARG A 30 -11.97 -2.44 -11.99
CA ARG A 30 -12.91 -1.91 -12.99
C ARG A 30 -13.73 -3.02 -13.63
N LEU A 31 -13.10 -4.13 -14.03
CA LEU A 31 -13.82 -5.30 -14.57
C LEU A 31 -14.80 -5.89 -13.55
N LEU A 32 -14.45 -5.92 -12.26
CA LEU A 32 -15.38 -6.34 -11.21
C LEU A 32 -16.55 -5.37 -11.06
N SER A 33 -16.30 -4.07 -11.09
CA SER A 33 -17.34 -3.04 -11.07
C SER A 33 -18.30 -3.17 -12.26
N ASP A 34 -17.78 -3.38 -13.47
CA ASP A 34 -18.58 -3.60 -14.68
C ASP A 34 -19.41 -4.89 -14.58
N ALA A 35 -18.96 -5.87 -13.79
CA ALA A 35 -19.70 -7.09 -13.48
C ALA A 35 -20.70 -6.92 -12.31
N GLY A 36 -20.88 -5.70 -11.78
CA GLY A 36 -21.83 -5.37 -10.72
C GLY A 36 -21.30 -5.65 -9.30
N VAL A 37 -19.99 -5.86 -9.13
CA VAL A 37 -19.38 -6.05 -7.80
C VAL A 37 -19.02 -4.68 -7.22
N GLY A 38 -19.61 -4.32 -6.10
CA GLY A 38 -19.34 -3.06 -5.41
C GLY A 38 -17.90 -2.94 -4.90
N GLY A 39 -17.46 -1.73 -4.60
CA GLY A 39 -16.08 -1.47 -4.20
C GLY A 39 -15.71 -2.11 -2.86
N ILE A 40 -16.59 -2.03 -1.86
CA ILE A 40 -16.37 -2.64 -0.54
C ILE A 40 -16.41 -4.18 -0.65
N ALA A 41 -17.34 -4.74 -1.44
CA ALA A 41 -17.40 -6.17 -1.71
C ALA A 41 -16.13 -6.66 -2.42
N SER A 42 -15.65 -5.92 -3.42
CA SER A 42 -14.39 -6.22 -4.12
C SER A 42 -13.21 -6.24 -3.15
N ALA A 43 -13.10 -5.26 -2.26
CA ALA A 43 -12.07 -5.22 -1.23
C ALA A 43 -12.23 -6.38 -0.23
N PHE A 44 -13.46 -6.70 0.22
CA PHE A 44 -13.73 -7.84 1.09
C PHE A 44 -13.19 -9.14 0.50
N PHE A 45 -13.61 -9.50 -0.72
CA PHE A 45 -13.18 -10.76 -1.35
C PHE A 45 -11.69 -10.78 -1.65
N SER A 46 -11.08 -9.65 -2.01
CA SER A 46 -9.65 -9.53 -2.28
C SER A 46 -8.77 -9.90 -1.08
N TYR A 47 -9.28 -9.73 0.15
CA TYR A 47 -8.55 -10.06 1.37
C TYR A 47 -9.10 -11.31 2.08
N ALA A 48 -10.39 -11.60 1.97
CA ALA A 48 -10.97 -12.83 2.52
C ALA A 48 -10.47 -14.08 1.78
N ILE A 49 -10.29 -14.02 0.46
CA ILE A 49 -9.80 -15.16 -0.33
C ILE A 49 -8.38 -15.58 0.10
N PRO A 50 -7.35 -14.72 0.14
CA PRO A 50 -6.04 -15.13 0.63
C PRO A 50 -6.07 -15.53 2.11
N LEU A 51 -6.92 -14.91 2.94
CA LEU A 51 -7.09 -15.33 4.33
C LEU A 51 -7.58 -16.78 4.42
N LEU A 52 -8.60 -17.15 3.65
CA LEU A 52 -9.18 -18.50 3.67
C LEU A 52 -8.29 -19.54 3.00
N LEU A 53 -7.64 -19.20 1.88
CA LEU A 53 -6.86 -20.15 1.10
C LEU A 53 -5.43 -20.31 1.62
N LEU A 54 -4.82 -19.23 2.14
CA LEU A 54 -3.41 -19.20 2.53
C LEU A 54 -3.20 -18.99 4.03
N GLY A 55 -4.18 -18.44 4.75
CA GLY A 55 -4.04 -18.11 6.17
C GLY A 55 -3.70 -19.30 7.04
N TRP A 56 -4.26 -20.47 6.76
CA TRP A 56 -3.98 -21.71 7.50
C TRP A 56 -2.52 -22.17 7.37
N LEU A 57 -1.85 -21.88 6.26
CA LEU A 57 -0.42 -22.18 6.07
C LEU A 57 0.46 -21.44 7.07
N HIS A 58 -0.02 -20.30 7.56
CA HIS A 58 0.70 -19.44 8.48
C HIS A 58 0.23 -19.52 9.93
N GLY A 59 -0.68 -20.45 10.25
CA GLY A 59 -1.24 -20.60 11.59
C GLY A 59 -0.18 -20.81 12.69
N ARG A 60 0.88 -21.57 12.40
CA ARG A 60 2.01 -21.77 13.34
C ARG A 60 2.79 -20.48 13.57
N SER A 61 3.05 -19.70 12.52
CA SER A 61 3.76 -18.42 12.64
C SER A 61 2.91 -17.37 13.35
N LEU A 62 1.61 -17.36 13.11
CA LEU A 62 0.67 -16.49 13.82
C LEU A 62 0.62 -16.83 15.32
N TYR A 63 0.55 -18.12 15.66
CA TYR A 63 0.59 -18.56 17.06
C TYR A 63 1.91 -18.19 17.76
N ALA A 64 3.05 -18.34 17.06
CA ALA A 64 4.36 -17.92 17.57
C ALA A 64 4.46 -16.41 17.77
N ALA A 65 3.73 -15.61 16.97
CA ALA A 65 3.69 -14.17 17.05
C ALA A 65 2.74 -13.61 18.14
N ARG A 66 2.06 -14.47 18.93
CA ARG A 66 1.14 -14.05 20.00
C ARG A 66 1.70 -13.03 21.01
N PRO A 67 3.01 -12.98 21.35
CA PRO A 67 3.53 -11.93 22.21
C PRO A 67 3.38 -10.52 21.61
N TYR A 68 3.24 -10.42 20.28
CA TYR A 68 3.12 -9.19 19.51
C TYR A 68 1.69 -8.92 19.02
N TRP A 69 0.68 -9.60 19.59
CA TRP A 69 -0.71 -9.55 19.10
C TRP A 69 -1.26 -8.12 19.01
N HIS A 70 -0.92 -7.25 19.97
CA HIS A 70 -1.34 -5.86 19.99
C HIS A 70 -0.79 -5.07 18.79
N TRP A 71 0.48 -5.29 18.42
CA TRP A 71 1.07 -4.69 17.24
C TRP A 71 0.50 -5.28 15.94
N LEU A 72 0.22 -6.57 15.91
CA LEU A 72 -0.46 -7.21 14.79
C LEU A 72 -1.89 -6.70 14.62
N ALA A 73 -2.60 -6.42 15.72
CA ALA A 73 -3.91 -5.78 15.68
C ALA A 73 -3.82 -4.34 15.13
N VAL A 74 -2.85 -3.55 15.58
CA VAL A 74 -2.61 -2.19 15.05
C VAL A 74 -2.28 -2.26 13.55
N LEU A 75 -1.42 -3.19 13.12
CA LEU A 75 -1.09 -3.42 11.72
C LEU A 75 -2.35 -3.76 10.89
N GLY A 76 -3.13 -4.74 11.35
CA GLY A 76 -4.33 -5.20 10.66
C GLY A 76 -5.42 -4.12 10.59
N LEU A 77 -5.69 -3.44 11.72
CA LEU A 77 -6.68 -2.35 11.75
C LEU A 77 -6.24 -1.14 10.92
N GLY A 78 -4.95 -0.80 10.95
CA GLY A 78 -4.40 0.27 10.12
C GLY A 78 -4.54 -0.03 8.64
N ALA A 79 -4.15 -1.23 8.20
CA ALA A 79 -4.31 -1.67 6.82
C ALA A 79 -5.79 -1.77 6.42
N GLY A 80 -6.64 -2.26 7.32
CA GLY A 80 -8.09 -2.35 7.11
C GLY A 80 -8.73 -0.97 6.94
N TRP A 81 -8.42 -0.03 7.82
CA TRP A 81 -8.91 1.34 7.68
C TRP A 81 -8.41 2.01 6.40
N THR A 82 -7.13 1.82 6.05
CA THR A 82 -6.58 2.30 4.78
C THR A 82 -7.46 1.89 3.60
N ASN A 83 -7.81 0.60 3.53
CA ASN A 83 -8.62 0.08 2.42
C ASN A 83 -10.05 0.63 2.44
N VAL A 84 -10.72 0.59 3.58
CA VAL A 84 -12.13 1.07 3.69
C VAL A 84 -12.21 2.57 3.43
N ALA A 85 -11.35 3.37 4.06
CA ALA A 85 -11.36 4.82 3.90
C ALA A 85 -10.99 5.23 2.47
N TYR A 86 -10.04 4.52 1.84
CA TYR A 86 -9.71 4.75 0.43
C TYR A 86 -10.92 4.50 -0.48
N VAL A 87 -11.59 3.36 -0.33
CA VAL A 87 -12.76 3.01 -1.13
C VAL A 87 -13.90 4.02 -0.92
N LEU A 88 -14.22 4.37 0.34
CA LEU A 88 -15.25 5.36 0.65
C LEU A 88 -14.90 6.74 0.08
N GLY A 89 -13.64 7.14 0.20
CA GLY A 89 -13.17 8.40 -0.37
C GLY A 89 -13.39 8.48 -1.88
N VAL A 90 -13.00 7.43 -2.61
CA VAL A 90 -13.12 7.35 -4.07
C VAL A 90 -14.59 7.26 -4.52
N LEU A 91 -15.46 6.62 -3.74
CA LEU A 91 -16.89 6.52 -4.05
C LEU A 91 -17.67 7.80 -3.77
N GLU A 92 -17.30 8.55 -2.71
CA GLU A 92 -18.03 9.74 -2.27
C GLU A 92 -17.46 11.07 -2.83
N GLY A 93 -16.24 11.07 -3.39
CA GLY A 93 -15.55 12.28 -3.80
C GLY A 93 -14.84 12.22 -5.14
N GLU A 94 -14.10 13.29 -5.42
CA GLU A 94 -13.27 13.37 -6.61
C GLU A 94 -12.00 12.53 -6.43
N VAL A 95 -11.82 11.53 -7.31
CA VAL A 95 -10.75 10.53 -7.19
C VAL A 95 -9.37 11.17 -7.09
N VAL A 96 -9.08 12.15 -7.94
CA VAL A 96 -7.77 12.83 -7.96
C VAL A 96 -7.48 13.53 -6.64
N ARG A 97 -8.49 14.15 -6.04
CA ARG A 97 -8.36 14.83 -4.74
C ARG A 97 -8.11 13.85 -3.59
N VAL A 98 -8.84 12.74 -3.58
CA VAL A 98 -8.65 11.67 -2.60
C VAL A 98 -7.24 11.08 -2.71
N LEU A 99 -6.78 10.80 -3.92
CA LEU A 99 -5.43 10.32 -4.21
C LEU A 99 -4.35 11.32 -3.77
N LEU A 100 -4.52 12.61 -4.08
CA LEU A 100 -3.59 13.67 -3.68
C LEU A 100 -3.35 13.64 -2.16
N LEU A 101 -4.44 13.55 -1.39
CA LEU A 101 -4.36 13.54 0.07
C LEU A 101 -3.82 12.21 0.62
N PHE A 102 -4.15 11.08 0.00
CA PHE A 102 -3.57 9.78 0.32
C PHE A 102 -2.05 9.77 0.11
N TYR A 103 -1.58 10.34 -0.99
CA TYR A 103 -0.15 10.39 -1.32
C TYR A 103 0.65 11.46 -0.57
N LEU A 104 0.06 12.11 0.43
CA LEU A 104 0.80 12.76 1.51
C LEU A 104 1.39 11.76 2.52
N SER A 105 1.12 10.46 2.35
CA SER A 105 1.64 9.36 3.19
C SER A 105 3.16 9.36 3.42
N PRO A 106 4.04 9.80 2.49
CA PRO A 106 5.46 9.94 2.78
C PRO A 106 5.78 10.87 3.96
N LEU A 107 5.03 11.95 4.12
CA LEU A 107 5.21 12.89 5.23
C LEU A 107 4.90 12.22 6.57
N TRP A 108 3.82 11.44 6.63
CA TRP A 108 3.44 10.66 7.81
C TRP A 108 4.43 9.54 8.09
N THR A 109 4.97 8.90 7.04
CA THR A 109 5.99 7.86 7.18
C THR A 109 7.25 8.42 7.84
N VAL A 110 7.74 9.58 7.41
CA VAL A 110 8.90 10.24 8.06
C VAL A 110 8.61 10.52 9.52
N LEU A 111 7.41 11.02 9.83
CA LEU A 111 7.01 11.30 11.21
C LEU A 111 7.00 10.03 12.05
N PHE A 112 6.27 9.00 11.63
CA PHE A 112 6.10 7.76 12.39
C PHE A 112 7.39 6.94 12.48
N SER A 113 8.19 6.86 11.41
CA SER A 113 9.47 6.15 11.43
C SER A 113 10.48 6.80 12.37
N ARG A 114 10.47 8.12 12.46
CA ARG A 114 11.30 8.84 13.41
C ARG A 114 10.96 8.52 14.88
N PHE A 115 9.65 8.44 15.20
CA PHE A 115 9.21 8.19 16.58
C PHE A 115 9.24 6.72 16.97
N LEU A 116 8.83 5.81 16.07
CA LEU A 116 8.71 4.39 16.40
C LEU A 116 9.98 3.59 16.09
N LEU A 117 10.66 3.91 15.00
CA LEU A 117 11.81 3.15 14.50
C LEU A 117 13.15 3.87 14.76
N HIS A 118 13.09 5.15 15.13
CA HIS A 118 14.26 6.03 15.27
C HIS A 118 15.05 6.18 13.96
N GLU A 119 14.40 5.91 12.79
CA GLU A 119 14.99 6.13 11.47
C GLU A 119 15.09 7.63 11.21
N GLN A 120 16.24 8.07 10.66
CA GLN A 120 16.51 9.46 10.35
C GLN A 120 16.98 9.59 8.91
N LEU A 121 16.41 10.56 8.20
CA LEU A 121 16.85 10.90 6.86
C LEU A 121 18.15 11.71 6.92
N ASN A 122 19.15 11.29 6.16
CA ASN A 122 20.30 12.12 5.88
C ASN A 122 19.95 13.23 4.85
N ARG A 123 20.90 14.08 4.49
CA ARG A 123 20.66 15.17 3.53
C ARG A 123 20.19 14.67 2.16
N ALA A 124 20.78 13.55 1.69
CA ALA A 124 20.36 12.92 0.44
C ALA A 124 18.93 12.36 0.55
N GLY A 125 18.58 11.78 1.72
CA GLY A 125 17.25 11.27 2.02
C GLY A 125 16.17 12.35 1.96
N TRP A 126 16.43 13.52 2.51
CA TRP A 126 15.52 14.66 2.40
C TRP A 126 15.33 15.10 0.94
N ALA A 127 16.42 15.14 0.15
CA ALA A 127 16.32 15.47 -1.28
C ALA A 127 15.51 14.43 -2.07
N VAL A 128 15.75 13.14 -1.82
CA VAL A 128 15.00 12.03 -2.43
C VAL A 128 13.51 12.09 -2.03
N MET A 129 13.23 12.31 -0.75
CA MET A 129 11.86 12.43 -0.25
C MET A 129 11.12 13.63 -0.86
N ALA A 130 11.79 14.79 -0.92
CA ALA A 130 11.23 15.98 -1.54
C ALA A 130 10.98 15.78 -3.05
N LEU A 131 11.89 15.08 -3.74
CA LEU A 131 11.73 14.74 -5.16
C LEU A 131 10.56 13.78 -5.38
N ALA A 132 10.42 12.74 -4.55
CA ALA A 132 9.33 11.76 -4.64
C ALA A 132 7.96 12.40 -4.33
N ALA A 133 7.86 13.12 -3.22
CA ALA A 133 6.63 13.82 -2.84
C ALA A 133 6.27 14.93 -3.84
N GLY A 134 7.26 15.68 -4.31
CA GLY A 134 7.08 16.69 -5.36
C GLY A 134 6.60 16.09 -6.67
N GLY A 135 7.11 14.90 -7.04
CA GLY A 135 6.64 14.15 -8.22
C GLY A 135 5.19 13.70 -8.10
N ALA A 136 4.79 13.16 -6.94
CA ALA A 136 3.41 12.76 -6.68
C ALA A 136 2.47 13.99 -6.69
N LEU A 137 2.88 15.08 -6.04
CA LEU A 137 2.14 16.35 -6.09
C LEU A 137 2.02 16.86 -7.52
N ALA A 138 3.10 16.82 -8.32
CA ALA A 138 3.05 17.27 -9.71
C ALA A 138 2.08 16.43 -10.55
N MET A 139 2.04 15.11 -10.36
CA MET A 139 1.10 14.24 -11.09
C MET A 139 -0.37 14.49 -10.74
N LEU A 140 -0.66 14.85 -9.48
CA LEU A 140 -2.02 14.90 -8.95
C LEU A 140 -2.53 16.33 -8.74
N TRP A 141 -1.67 17.35 -8.92
CA TRP A 141 -2.04 18.73 -8.65
C TRP A 141 -3.00 19.30 -9.69
N GLN A 142 -4.08 19.90 -9.19
CA GLN A 142 -5.00 20.67 -10.01
C GLN A 142 -4.86 22.17 -9.68
N PRO A 143 -4.79 23.06 -10.69
CA PRO A 143 -4.65 24.50 -10.47
C PRO A 143 -5.81 25.08 -9.66
N GLY A 144 -5.47 25.89 -8.66
CA GLY A 144 -6.46 26.55 -7.81
C GLY A 144 -6.88 25.77 -6.56
N GLU A 145 -6.40 24.54 -6.38
CA GLU A 145 -6.76 23.72 -5.24
C GLU A 145 -5.58 23.50 -4.29
N TRP A 146 -5.84 23.66 -3.00
CA TRP A 146 -4.86 23.36 -1.96
C TRP A 146 -4.97 21.89 -1.49
N PRO A 147 -3.86 21.22 -1.12
CA PRO A 147 -3.89 19.85 -0.64
C PRO A 147 -4.37 19.78 0.83
N LEU A 148 -5.51 20.42 1.10
CA LEU A 148 -6.20 20.38 2.38
C LEU A 148 -7.59 19.79 2.17
N PRO A 149 -8.06 18.90 3.05
CA PRO A 149 -9.36 18.27 2.90
C PRO A 149 -10.49 19.28 3.12
N ALA A 150 -11.36 19.43 2.12
CA ALA A 150 -12.50 20.34 2.12
C ALA A 150 -13.86 19.63 2.41
N ASN A 151 -13.91 18.30 2.24
CA ASN A 151 -15.13 17.50 2.39
C ASN A 151 -14.83 16.14 3.01
N ARG A 152 -15.88 15.36 3.32
CA ARG A 152 -15.77 14.05 3.98
C ARG A 152 -14.93 13.04 3.18
N ALA A 153 -15.10 12.99 1.87
CA ALA A 153 -14.37 12.06 1.01
C ALA A 153 -12.86 12.34 1.04
N GLU A 154 -12.48 13.61 1.06
CA GLU A 154 -11.08 14.02 1.16
C GLU A 154 -10.48 13.72 2.54
N TRP A 155 -11.25 13.83 3.62
CA TRP A 155 -10.83 13.35 4.94
C TRP A 155 -10.62 11.84 4.98
N PHE A 156 -11.43 11.07 4.25
CA PHE A 156 -11.16 9.64 4.06
C PHE A 156 -9.83 9.40 3.35
N GLY A 157 -9.55 10.11 2.25
CA GLY A 157 -8.27 10.02 1.55
C GLY A 157 -7.06 10.33 2.44
N LEU A 158 -7.10 11.45 3.17
CA LEU A 158 -6.04 11.82 4.10
C LEU A 158 -5.86 10.77 5.20
N SER A 159 -6.96 10.33 5.84
CA SER A 159 -6.89 9.33 6.92
C SER A 159 -6.40 7.97 6.43
N ALA A 160 -6.74 7.59 5.19
CA ALA A 160 -6.20 6.39 4.55
C ALA A 160 -4.68 6.49 4.37
N GLY A 161 -4.17 7.63 3.91
CA GLY A 161 -2.72 7.88 3.79
C GLY A 161 -1.98 7.85 5.13
N VAL A 162 -2.58 8.42 6.18
CA VAL A 162 -2.04 8.35 7.56
C VAL A 162 -1.95 6.90 8.04
N MET A 163 -3.03 6.12 7.88
CA MET A 163 -3.07 4.73 8.34
C MET A 163 -2.21 3.80 7.47
N PHE A 164 -2.07 4.10 6.18
CA PHE A 164 -1.11 3.42 5.30
C PHE A 164 0.32 3.60 5.81
N ALA A 165 0.73 4.83 6.10
CA ALA A 165 2.05 5.11 6.67
C ALA A 165 2.24 4.42 8.03
N ALA A 166 1.26 4.52 8.92
CA ALA A 166 1.31 3.90 10.24
C ALA A 166 1.44 2.38 10.16
N SER A 167 0.63 1.70 9.33
CA SER A 167 0.68 0.25 9.16
C SER A 167 2.02 -0.22 8.59
N ASN A 168 2.61 0.50 7.62
CA ASN A 168 3.91 0.19 7.05
C ASN A 168 5.04 0.35 8.08
N VAL A 169 5.01 1.41 8.89
CA VAL A 169 5.99 1.63 9.97
C VAL A 169 5.86 0.57 11.06
N VAL A 170 4.62 0.20 11.45
CA VAL A 170 4.37 -0.91 12.40
C VAL A 170 4.85 -2.24 11.81
N SER A 171 4.59 -2.53 10.54
CA SER A 171 5.12 -3.73 9.89
C SER A 171 6.65 -3.78 9.92
N ARG A 172 7.31 -2.66 9.72
CA ARG A 172 8.76 -2.52 9.84
C ARG A 172 9.23 -2.72 11.28
N HIS A 173 8.53 -2.17 12.27
CA HIS A 173 8.80 -2.38 13.69
C HIS A 173 8.74 -3.87 14.06
N LEU A 174 7.83 -4.61 13.47
CA LEU A 174 7.69 -6.06 13.59
C LEU A 174 8.67 -6.84 12.69
N GLY A 175 9.86 -6.32 12.41
CA GLY A 175 10.83 -6.93 11.49
C GLY A 175 11.27 -8.34 11.88
N SER A 176 11.25 -8.69 13.18
CA SER A 176 11.56 -10.02 13.71
C SER A 176 10.39 -11.01 13.64
N VAL A 177 9.15 -10.53 13.42
CA VAL A 177 7.95 -11.35 13.29
C VAL A 177 7.87 -11.90 11.88
N ALA A 178 7.51 -13.18 11.75
CA ALA A 178 7.41 -13.86 10.46
C ALA A 178 6.44 -13.14 9.52
N GLU A 179 6.83 -12.97 8.25
CA GLU A 179 6.07 -12.27 7.21
C GLU A 179 4.65 -12.83 7.05
N GLY A 180 4.51 -14.16 7.15
CA GLY A 180 3.20 -14.82 7.09
C GLY A 180 2.26 -14.41 8.21
N ALA A 181 2.76 -14.23 9.44
CA ALA A 181 1.93 -13.76 10.57
C ALA A 181 1.45 -12.32 10.34
N LYS A 182 2.32 -11.44 9.84
CA LYS A 182 1.97 -10.06 9.48
C LYS A 182 0.97 -10.00 8.34
N SER A 183 1.17 -10.83 7.30
CA SER A 183 0.24 -10.92 6.18
C SER A 183 -1.16 -11.37 6.61
N VAL A 184 -1.24 -12.39 7.46
CA VAL A 184 -2.53 -12.84 8.03
C VAL A 184 -3.18 -11.75 8.86
N ALA A 185 -2.42 -10.99 9.66
CA ALA A 185 -2.96 -9.87 10.42
C ALA A 185 -3.56 -8.79 9.52
N VAL A 186 -2.89 -8.45 8.40
CA VAL A 186 -3.42 -7.53 7.38
C VAL A 186 -4.69 -8.08 6.75
N TRP A 187 -4.70 -9.35 6.31
CA TRP A 187 -5.87 -9.97 5.69
C TRP A 187 -7.06 -9.99 6.64
N ILE A 188 -6.85 -10.36 7.93
CA ILE A 188 -7.89 -10.32 8.95
C ILE A 188 -8.43 -8.88 9.12
N GLY A 189 -7.54 -7.91 9.29
CA GLY A 189 -7.94 -6.52 9.56
C GLY A 189 -8.77 -5.92 8.43
N VAL A 190 -8.33 -6.10 7.17
CA VAL A 190 -9.09 -5.62 6.01
C VAL A 190 -10.41 -6.37 5.88
N THR A 191 -10.40 -7.72 5.99
CA THR A 191 -11.62 -8.54 5.89
C THR A 191 -12.66 -8.13 6.95
N VAL A 192 -12.23 -7.92 8.20
CA VAL A 192 -13.14 -7.52 9.29
C VAL A 192 -13.74 -6.14 9.05
N LEU A 193 -12.91 -5.15 8.68
CA LEU A 193 -13.42 -3.79 8.50
C LEU A 193 -14.27 -3.66 7.23
N THR A 194 -13.93 -4.36 6.14
CA THR A 194 -14.78 -4.39 4.94
C THR A 194 -16.08 -5.16 5.19
N LEU A 195 -16.06 -6.24 6.00
CA LEU A 195 -17.28 -6.94 6.42
C LEU A 195 -18.21 -6.05 7.23
N ILE A 196 -17.67 -5.19 8.11
CA ILE A 196 -18.47 -4.17 8.80
C ILE A 196 -19.09 -3.20 7.77
N GLY A 197 -18.33 -2.75 6.78
CA GLY A 197 -18.84 -1.90 5.69
C GLY A 197 -20.00 -2.56 4.93
N VAL A 198 -19.85 -3.82 4.56
CA VAL A 198 -20.91 -4.61 3.91
C VAL A 198 -22.13 -4.81 4.85
N ALA A 199 -21.91 -5.00 6.14
CA ALA A 199 -23.00 -5.11 7.11
C ALA A 199 -23.81 -3.80 7.23
N LEU A 200 -23.17 -2.65 7.00
CA LEU A 200 -23.84 -1.34 6.98
C LEU A 200 -24.57 -1.09 5.64
N ASP A 201 -24.08 -1.65 4.55
CA ASP A 201 -24.72 -1.64 3.24
C ASP A 201 -24.75 -3.04 2.62
N PRO A 202 -25.78 -3.86 2.93
CA PRO A 202 -25.93 -5.21 2.41
C PRO A 202 -26.11 -5.28 0.87
N SER A 203 -26.43 -4.16 0.20
CA SER A 203 -26.56 -4.11 -1.25
C SER A 203 -25.26 -4.47 -1.99
N GLU A 204 -24.13 -4.26 -1.36
CA GLU A 204 -22.81 -4.68 -1.85
C GLU A 204 -22.71 -6.17 -2.23
N PHE A 205 -23.55 -7.04 -1.64
CA PHE A 205 -23.55 -8.48 -1.92
C PHE A 205 -24.65 -8.93 -2.90
N HIS A 206 -25.44 -8.03 -3.46
CA HIS A 206 -26.51 -8.41 -4.40
C HIS A 206 -25.96 -9.12 -5.66
N PHE A 207 -24.73 -8.81 -6.09
CA PHE A 207 -24.11 -9.48 -7.23
C PHE A 207 -23.98 -11.00 -7.06
N THR A 208 -23.83 -11.50 -5.83
CA THR A 208 -23.58 -12.92 -5.54
C THR A 208 -24.69 -13.83 -6.03
N THR A 209 -25.92 -13.34 -6.17
CA THR A 209 -27.09 -14.10 -6.64
C THR A 209 -27.11 -14.27 -8.17
N HIS A 210 -26.35 -13.45 -8.91
CA HIS A 210 -26.39 -13.41 -10.38
C HIS A 210 -25.00 -13.44 -11.04
N ALA A 211 -23.93 -13.50 -10.23
CA ALA A 211 -22.56 -13.44 -10.73
C ALA A 211 -22.22 -14.64 -11.62
N ALA A 212 -21.67 -14.36 -12.80
CA ALA A 212 -21.13 -15.38 -13.68
C ALA A 212 -19.89 -16.08 -13.06
N ALA A 213 -19.61 -17.29 -13.51
CA ALA A 213 -18.40 -18.02 -13.07
C ALA A 213 -17.11 -17.24 -13.35
N SER A 214 -17.06 -16.46 -14.43
CA SER A 214 -15.93 -15.56 -14.75
C SER A 214 -15.70 -14.49 -13.68
N THR A 215 -16.75 -13.93 -13.09
CA THR A 215 -16.67 -12.95 -12.00
C THR A 215 -16.02 -13.59 -10.75
N TRP A 216 -16.43 -14.80 -10.39
CA TRP A 216 -15.82 -15.53 -9.28
C TRP A 216 -14.37 -15.91 -9.54
N LEU A 217 -14.02 -16.32 -10.77
CA LEU A 217 -12.63 -16.58 -11.15
C LEU A 217 -11.77 -15.31 -11.07
N LEU A 218 -12.33 -14.17 -11.51
CA LEU A 218 -11.64 -12.89 -11.40
C LEU A 218 -11.43 -12.49 -9.94
N LEU A 219 -12.43 -12.64 -9.06
CA LEU A 219 -12.31 -12.39 -7.61
C LEU A 219 -11.23 -13.26 -6.97
N ILE A 220 -11.20 -14.56 -7.32
CA ILE A 220 -10.17 -15.48 -6.82
C ILE A 220 -8.79 -15.05 -7.32
N GLY A 221 -8.67 -14.70 -8.59
CA GLY A 221 -7.41 -14.23 -9.18
C GLY A 221 -6.90 -12.95 -8.50
N VAL A 222 -7.77 -11.97 -8.32
CA VAL A 222 -7.46 -10.71 -7.61
C VAL A 222 -7.08 -10.99 -6.16
N GLY A 223 -7.81 -11.86 -5.46
CA GLY A 223 -7.49 -12.23 -4.09
C GLY A 223 -6.12 -12.90 -3.94
N LEU A 224 -5.78 -13.83 -4.83
CA LEU A 224 -4.45 -14.47 -4.84
C LEU A 224 -3.34 -13.46 -5.17
N LEU A 225 -3.60 -12.55 -6.11
CA LEU A 225 -2.68 -11.47 -6.45
C LEU A 225 -2.43 -10.57 -5.25
N ILE A 226 -3.47 -10.08 -4.58
CA ILE A 226 -3.39 -9.28 -3.35
C ILE A 226 -2.67 -10.06 -2.24
N GLY A 227 -2.95 -11.35 -2.11
CA GLY A 227 -2.25 -12.23 -1.17
C GLY A 227 -0.73 -12.24 -1.40
N SER A 228 -0.31 -12.40 -2.65
CA SER A 228 1.10 -12.38 -3.04
C SER A 228 1.75 -11.00 -2.81
N MET A 229 1.05 -9.92 -3.16
CA MET A 229 1.52 -8.55 -2.95
C MET A 229 1.67 -8.24 -1.46
N THR A 230 0.69 -8.60 -0.64
CA THR A 230 0.76 -8.41 0.82
C THR A 230 1.99 -9.11 1.39
N TYR A 231 2.23 -10.36 1.01
CA TYR A 231 3.41 -11.10 1.48
C TYR A 231 4.71 -10.45 1.01
N ALA A 232 4.79 -10.01 -0.24
CA ALA A 232 5.95 -9.31 -0.79
C ALA A 232 6.24 -7.99 -0.04
N VAL A 233 5.20 -7.24 0.31
CA VAL A 233 5.32 -6.03 1.13
C VAL A 233 5.87 -6.35 2.52
N GLN A 234 5.32 -7.37 3.21
CA GLN A 234 5.80 -7.74 4.54
C GLN A 234 7.27 -8.20 4.50
N PHE A 235 7.67 -8.93 3.44
CA PHE A 235 9.05 -9.34 3.24
C PHE A 235 9.97 -8.13 3.02
N GLY A 236 9.57 -7.18 2.18
CA GLY A 236 10.32 -5.96 1.89
C GLY A 236 10.46 -5.07 3.11
N LEU A 237 9.35 -4.75 3.79
CA LEU A 237 9.33 -3.88 4.98
C LEU A 237 10.12 -4.46 6.17
N ALA A 238 10.27 -5.77 6.26
CA ALA A 238 11.12 -6.37 7.29
C ALA A 238 12.62 -6.06 7.08
N ARG A 239 13.04 -5.68 5.87
CA ARG A 239 14.45 -5.58 5.45
C ARG A 239 14.87 -4.23 4.89
N VAL A 240 13.90 -3.40 4.52
CA VAL A 240 14.11 -2.08 3.93
C VAL A 240 13.59 -1.02 4.90
N PRO A 241 14.31 0.11 5.11
CA PRO A 241 13.82 1.21 5.93
C PRO A 241 12.45 1.73 5.47
N ALA A 242 11.62 2.18 6.42
CA ALA A 242 10.27 2.62 6.12
C ALA A 242 10.25 3.82 5.15
N ASN A 243 11.20 4.76 5.32
CA ASN A 243 11.34 5.92 4.44
C ASN A 243 11.77 5.54 3.02
N GLN A 244 12.61 4.52 2.86
CA GLN A 244 12.97 3.98 1.54
C GLN A 244 11.78 3.26 0.91
N ALA A 245 11.06 2.46 1.67
CA ALA A 245 9.92 1.69 1.20
C ALA A 245 8.80 2.59 0.67
N ILE A 246 8.46 3.68 1.39
CA ILE A 246 7.39 4.59 0.94
C ILE A 246 7.73 5.29 -0.38
N VAL A 247 9.00 5.63 -0.61
CA VAL A 247 9.44 6.20 -1.90
C VAL A 247 9.29 5.18 -3.03
N ILE A 248 9.61 3.90 -2.76
CA ILE A 248 9.41 2.82 -3.75
C ILE A 248 7.91 2.63 -4.04
N PHE A 249 7.05 2.72 -3.04
CA PHE A 249 5.60 2.59 -3.24
C PHE A 249 5.02 3.67 -4.14
N LEU A 250 5.55 4.90 -4.11
CA LEU A 250 5.11 5.95 -5.04
C LEU A 250 5.30 5.58 -6.52
N PHE A 251 6.13 4.58 -6.83
CA PHE A 251 6.29 4.06 -8.19
C PHE A 251 4.97 3.50 -8.76
N GLU A 252 4.04 3.10 -7.92
CA GLU A 252 2.70 2.66 -8.35
C GLU A 252 1.95 3.75 -9.14
N LEU A 253 2.13 5.04 -8.80
CA LEU A 253 1.53 6.15 -9.56
C LEU A 253 2.00 6.17 -11.01
N VAL A 254 3.29 5.95 -11.21
CA VAL A 254 3.88 5.91 -12.55
C VAL A 254 3.32 4.72 -13.34
N VAL A 255 3.24 3.55 -12.70
CA VAL A 255 2.69 2.35 -13.32
C VAL A 255 1.22 2.54 -13.65
N ALA A 256 0.43 3.12 -12.72
CA ALA A 256 -0.99 3.38 -12.93
C ALA A 256 -1.21 4.34 -14.11
N ALA A 257 -0.45 5.43 -14.19
CA ALA A 257 -0.54 6.40 -15.28
C ALA A 257 -0.15 5.80 -16.65
N VAL A 258 0.94 5.02 -16.68
CA VAL A 258 1.35 4.31 -17.91
C VAL A 258 0.31 3.25 -18.30
N ALA A 259 -0.24 2.52 -17.34
CA ALA A 259 -1.29 1.54 -17.62
C ALA A 259 -2.57 2.21 -18.12
N ALA A 260 -2.96 3.35 -17.57
CA ALA A 260 -4.11 4.12 -18.02
C ALA A 260 -3.94 4.60 -19.47
N TYR A 261 -2.75 5.05 -19.84
CA TYR A 261 -2.44 5.43 -21.22
C TYR A 261 -2.65 4.30 -22.24
N PHE A 262 -2.38 3.03 -21.87
CA PHE A 262 -2.53 1.88 -22.77
C PHE A 262 -3.88 1.16 -22.65
N LEU A 263 -4.53 1.20 -21.49
CA LEU A 263 -5.74 0.42 -21.18
C LEU A 263 -7.01 1.28 -21.10
N SER A 264 -6.86 2.59 -21.08
CA SER A 264 -7.94 3.57 -21.20
C SER A 264 -7.53 4.64 -22.21
N ASP A 265 -8.47 5.43 -22.69
CA ASP A 265 -8.18 6.51 -23.65
C ASP A 265 -7.56 7.77 -22.99
N GLU A 266 -7.00 7.63 -21.80
CA GLU A 266 -6.39 8.71 -21.05
C GLU A 266 -5.01 9.05 -21.61
N ARG A 267 -4.72 10.36 -21.72
CA ARG A 267 -3.41 10.84 -22.18
C ARG A 267 -2.69 11.55 -21.07
N MET A 268 -1.45 11.15 -20.83
CA MET A 268 -0.56 11.84 -19.91
C MET A 268 -0.13 13.18 -20.49
N GLY A 269 -0.38 14.27 -19.77
CA GLY A 269 0.13 15.60 -20.06
C GLY A 269 1.61 15.76 -19.67
N ALA A 270 2.18 16.93 -19.95
CA ALA A 270 3.57 17.22 -19.60
C ALA A 270 3.82 17.19 -18.08
N GLN A 271 2.83 17.58 -17.30
CA GLN A 271 2.90 17.61 -15.83
C GLN A 271 3.04 16.18 -15.25
N GLU A 272 2.24 15.25 -15.74
CA GLU A 272 2.30 13.85 -15.32
C GLU A 272 3.63 13.19 -15.71
N TRP A 273 4.14 13.49 -16.92
CA TRP A 273 5.45 12.97 -17.34
C TRP A 273 6.61 13.50 -16.48
N ILE A 274 6.58 14.79 -16.12
CA ILE A 274 7.58 15.38 -15.21
C ILE A 274 7.49 14.72 -13.83
N GLY A 275 6.29 14.59 -13.27
CA GLY A 275 6.08 13.94 -11.98
C GLY A 275 6.53 12.48 -11.99
N ALA A 276 6.22 11.73 -13.05
CA ALA A 276 6.67 10.36 -13.23
C ALA A 276 8.21 10.25 -13.25
N ALA A 277 8.89 11.12 -14.00
CA ALA A 277 10.35 11.16 -14.05
C ALA A 277 10.97 11.48 -12.67
N MET A 278 10.36 12.37 -11.90
CA MET A 278 10.77 12.68 -10.53
C MET A 278 10.64 11.47 -9.60
N ILE A 279 9.51 10.74 -9.64
CA ILE A 279 9.27 9.54 -8.83
C ILE A 279 10.25 8.42 -9.21
N ILE A 280 10.46 8.16 -10.51
CA ILE A 280 11.41 7.15 -10.98
C ILE A 280 12.82 7.49 -10.47
N THR A 281 13.24 8.75 -10.61
CA THR A 281 14.55 9.20 -10.16
C THR A 281 14.68 9.02 -8.64
N ALA A 282 13.69 9.44 -7.86
CA ALA A 282 13.68 9.25 -6.41
C ALA A 282 13.77 7.77 -6.02
N SER A 283 13.00 6.90 -6.69
CA SER A 283 13.01 5.46 -6.42
C SER A 283 14.37 4.82 -6.68
N LEU A 284 15.06 5.22 -7.75
CA LEU A 284 16.42 4.75 -8.07
C LEU A 284 17.46 5.19 -7.01
N PHE A 285 17.29 6.38 -6.45
CA PHE A 285 18.19 6.90 -5.41
C PHE A 285 17.72 6.60 -3.98
N SER A 286 16.60 5.91 -3.79
CA SER A 286 16.02 5.63 -2.47
C SER A 286 16.97 4.88 -1.52
N GLY A 287 17.89 4.09 -2.04
CA GLY A 287 18.91 3.40 -1.23
C GLY A 287 19.95 4.30 -0.55
N ARG A 288 19.96 5.62 -0.85
CA ARG A 288 20.88 6.61 -0.27
C ARG A 288 20.23 7.45 0.84
N MET A 289 19.01 7.13 1.23
CA MET A 289 18.19 7.97 2.12
C MET A 289 18.65 7.95 3.57
N GLU A 290 19.35 6.92 4.01
CA GLU A 290 19.82 6.77 5.38
C GLU A 290 21.32 6.48 5.37
N ASP A 291 22.01 6.96 6.40
CA ASP A 291 23.41 6.60 6.60
C ASP A 291 23.48 5.10 6.96
N GLU A 292 24.45 4.37 6.38
CA GLU A 292 24.71 3.01 6.84
C GLU A 292 24.93 3.06 8.37
N PRO A 293 24.24 2.20 9.15
CA PRO A 293 24.53 2.10 10.57
C PRO A 293 26.02 1.89 10.71
N ALA A 294 26.70 2.76 11.46
CA ALA A 294 28.13 2.71 11.68
C ALA A 294 28.48 1.25 11.96
N ARG A 295 29.25 0.64 11.06
CA ARG A 295 29.77 -0.73 11.24
C ARG A 295 30.49 -0.68 12.56
N ASN A 296 29.87 -1.18 13.63
CA ASN A 296 30.49 -1.22 14.93
C ASN A 296 31.90 -1.71 14.73
N GLN A 297 32.84 -0.81 15.04
CA GLN A 297 34.22 -1.14 15.25
C GLN A 297 34.28 -2.10 16.46
N VAL A 298 34.02 -3.37 16.19
CA VAL A 298 34.42 -4.48 17.09
C VAL A 298 35.76 -4.94 16.59
N HIS A 299 36.77 -4.13 16.84
CA HIS A 299 38.16 -4.51 16.88
C HIS A 299 38.83 -3.58 17.92
N ALA A 300 38.73 -3.96 19.19
CA ALA A 300 39.73 -3.67 20.21
C ALA A 300 39.57 -4.74 21.30
#